data_6e0dc7f91dd09f992d2d828ca0eb6451
#
_entry.id   6e0dc7f91dd09f992d2d828ca0eb6451
#
_cell.length_a   1.000
_cell.length_b   1.000
_cell.length_c   1.000
_cell.angle_alpha   90.00
_cell.angle_beta   90.00
_cell.angle_gamma   90.00
#
_symmetry.space_group_name_H-M   'P 1'
#
loop_
_entity.id
_entity.type
_entity.pdbx_description
1 polymer ?
#
loop_
_entity_poly.entity_id
_entity_poly.type
_entity_poly.pdbx_seq_one_letter_code
_entity_poly.pdbx_strand_id
1 'polypeptide(L)'
;GGEKLSITMVHSENRNDGYEIKKDFLIDYIKKIIKTDERNEVVMAHCTEYSVYESSAQNISRSYTGAPTDIISKITREYLNIETLRSSDDNINDMKVVIPNLHPIEACMWLKNRANSSIGLPYYFYSSLALDNLILKDLGTMLTQTPINLDRPYIYAPSIQMTPEAIQRFYSIQTFAYEKSDNLLELIRNGVVGAEYQFLDTLTATTKKVEFKVDDDAFIPLAKDNKLGGSNTRYGYAPDYQVKGKKLSEYNSKVVSQVASTGAYLQDTTNYKSYNDEVTPADHKRKIVASALKQFLTKSLISITVKGREFLTADANYTVGQTIRIVFLDNDAKAEEQRPIIDTKKSGDYIICEAKHVIKYERYDTVLVCGK
;
A
#
# COMPACT_ATOMS: atom_id res chain seq x y z
N GLY A 1 -29.97 -2.90 11.41
CA GLY A 1 -28.51 -3.09 11.27
C GLY A 1 -27.99 -4.10 12.26
N GLY A 2 -26.84 -4.68 11.98
CA GLY A 2 -26.23 -5.70 12.82
C GLY A 2 -26.59 -7.13 12.43
N GLU A 3 -27.44 -7.32 11.43
CA GLU A 3 -27.72 -8.66 10.90
C GLU A 3 -26.51 -9.18 10.12
N LYS A 4 -26.25 -10.48 10.27
CA LYS A 4 -25.14 -11.16 9.60
C LYS A 4 -25.52 -11.48 8.14
N LEU A 5 -24.63 -11.15 7.22
CA LEU A 5 -24.70 -11.51 5.81
C LEU A 5 -23.48 -12.36 5.44
N SER A 6 -23.71 -13.65 5.16
CA SER A 6 -22.64 -14.54 4.67
C SER A 6 -22.66 -14.58 3.15
N ILE A 7 -21.54 -14.27 2.52
CA ILE A 7 -21.39 -14.29 1.07
C ILE A 7 -20.39 -15.39 0.71
N THR A 8 -20.84 -16.28 -0.18
CA THR A 8 -19.98 -17.31 -0.78
C THR A 8 -19.79 -17.01 -2.26
N MET A 9 -18.55 -16.89 -2.68
CA MET A 9 -18.18 -16.68 -4.08
C MET A 9 -17.45 -17.91 -4.59
N VAL A 10 -17.97 -18.50 -5.68
CA VAL A 10 -17.42 -19.70 -6.30
C VAL A 10 -17.26 -19.45 -7.79
N HIS A 11 -16.12 -19.85 -8.34
CA HIS A 11 -15.92 -19.82 -9.79
C HIS A 11 -16.65 -21.02 -10.44
N SER A 12 -17.44 -20.76 -11.49
CA SER A 12 -18.28 -21.77 -12.12
C SER A 12 -17.52 -22.95 -12.75
N GLU A 13 -16.29 -22.72 -13.21
CA GLU A 13 -15.44 -23.73 -13.82
C GLU A 13 -14.69 -24.58 -12.78
N ASN A 14 -14.50 -24.06 -11.57
CA ASN A 14 -13.75 -24.73 -10.50
C ASN A 14 -14.63 -25.28 -9.38
N ARG A 15 -15.91 -25.54 -9.67
CA ARG A 15 -16.82 -26.14 -8.68
C ARG A 15 -16.30 -27.44 -8.06
N ASN A 16 -15.47 -28.16 -8.80
CA ASN A 16 -14.90 -29.44 -8.35
C ASN A 16 -13.59 -29.29 -7.57
N ASP A 17 -12.93 -28.14 -7.64
CA ASP A 17 -11.62 -27.93 -7.03
C ASP A 17 -11.72 -27.37 -5.60
N GLY A 18 -12.94 -27.17 -5.10
CA GLY A 18 -13.19 -26.76 -3.70
C GLY A 18 -12.74 -25.34 -3.36
N TYR A 19 -12.33 -24.53 -4.34
CA TYR A 19 -11.93 -23.15 -4.10
C TYR A 19 -13.15 -22.24 -4.02
N GLU A 20 -13.45 -21.80 -2.82
CA GLU A 20 -14.53 -20.85 -2.55
C GLU A 20 -14.05 -19.78 -1.56
N ILE A 21 -14.48 -18.54 -1.79
CA ILE A 21 -14.29 -17.45 -0.86
C ILE A 21 -15.58 -17.30 -0.05
N LYS A 22 -15.49 -17.52 1.25
CA LYS A 22 -16.57 -17.28 2.20
C LYS A 22 -16.22 -16.10 3.08
N LYS A 23 -17.09 -15.10 3.13
CA LYS A 23 -16.92 -13.93 3.99
C LYS A 23 -18.21 -13.60 4.71
N ASP A 24 -18.05 -13.28 5.99
CA ASP A 24 -19.12 -12.84 6.87
C ASP A 24 -19.05 -11.32 7.05
N PHE A 25 -20.15 -10.68 6.79
CA PHE A 25 -20.32 -9.24 6.95
C PHE A 25 -21.48 -8.95 7.91
N LEU A 26 -21.45 -7.81 8.55
CA LEU A 26 -22.57 -7.25 9.26
C LEU A 26 -23.15 -6.06 8.48
N ILE A 27 -24.49 -5.98 8.47
CA ILE A 27 -25.19 -4.87 7.83
C ILE A 27 -25.08 -3.63 8.73
N ASP A 28 -24.37 -2.61 8.28
CA ASP A 28 -24.21 -1.36 8.97
C ASP A 28 -25.47 -0.52 8.90
N TYR A 29 -25.90 -0.28 7.65
CA TYR A 29 -27.11 0.49 7.40
C TYR A 29 -27.68 0.17 6.02
N ILE A 30 -28.96 0.41 5.90
CA ILE A 30 -29.67 0.32 4.63
C ILE A 30 -29.59 1.67 3.94
N LYS A 31 -28.90 1.71 2.80
CA LYS A 31 -28.71 2.95 2.03
C LYS A 31 -29.99 3.34 1.28
N LYS A 32 -30.69 2.36 0.74
CA LYS A 32 -31.90 2.60 -0.07
C LYS A 32 -32.74 1.33 -0.16
N ILE A 33 -34.06 1.52 -0.13
CA ILE A 33 -35.03 0.47 -0.47
C ILE A 33 -35.82 1.00 -1.66
N ILE A 34 -35.87 0.20 -2.72
CA ILE A 34 -36.62 0.50 -3.94
C ILE A 34 -37.65 -0.60 -4.13
N LYS A 35 -38.92 -0.25 -4.13
CA LYS A 35 -39.99 -1.13 -4.51
C LYS A 35 -40.10 -1.11 -6.05
N THR A 36 -39.77 -2.23 -6.69
CA THR A 36 -39.75 -2.34 -8.15
C THR A 36 -41.10 -2.72 -8.71
N ASP A 37 -41.84 -3.52 -7.96
CA ASP A 37 -43.25 -3.90 -8.25
C ASP A 37 -43.95 -4.26 -6.95
N GLU A 38 -45.21 -4.79 -7.04
CA GLU A 38 -45.99 -5.14 -5.85
C GLU A 38 -45.38 -6.22 -4.96
N ARG A 39 -44.48 -7.06 -5.50
CA ARG A 39 -43.90 -8.22 -4.81
C ARG A 39 -42.40 -8.16 -4.63
N ASN A 40 -41.72 -7.28 -5.33
CA ASN A 40 -40.26 -7.23 -5.34
C ASN A 40 -39.72 -5.90 -4.77
N GLU A 41 -38.82 -6.03 -3.83
CA GLU A 41 -38.08 -4.91 -3.27
C GLU A 41 -36.58 -5.12 -3.48
N VAL A 42 -35.87 -4.07 -3.90
CA VAL A 42 -34.41 -4.04 -3.99
C VAL A 42 -33.88 -3.26 -2.81
N VAL A 43 -33.12 -3.92 -1.97
CA VAL A 43 -32.48 -3.33 -0.81
C VAL A 43 -31.00 -3.10 -1.12
N MET A 44 -30.55 -1.86 -0.97
CA MET A 44 -29.12 -1.50 -1.02
C MET A 44 -28.62 -1.35 0.41
N ALA A 45 -27.83 -2.29 0.88
CA ALA A 45 -27.23 -2.27 2.20
C ALA A 45 -25.72 -1.98 2.09
N HIS A 46 -25.21 -1.29 3.09
CA HIS A 46 -23.78 -1.22 3.34
C HIS A 46 -23.43 -2.26 4.40
N CYS A 47 -22.40 -3.04 4.12
CA CYS A 47 -21.97 -4.12 4.99
C CYS A 47 -20.48 -4.01 5.24
N THR A 48 -20.07 -4.29 6.47
CA THR A 48 -18.67 -4.23 6.91
C THR A 48 -18.25 -5.60 7.44
N GLU A 49 -16.99 -5.93 7.25
CA GLU A 49 -16.40 -7.17 7.73
C GLU A 49 -16.49 -7.26 9.27
N TYR A 50 -16.76 -8.47 9.79
CA TYR A 50 -17.00 -8.70 11.22
C TYR A 50 -15.86 -8.18 12.10
N SER A 51 -14.61 -8.34 11.67
CA SER A 51 -13.41 -7.89 12.39
C SER A 51 -13.39 -6.38 12.69
N VAL A 52 -14.00 -5.58 11.81
CA VAL A 52 -14.10 -4.12 12.02
C VAL A 52 -15.08 -3.79 13.14
N TYR A 53 -16.20 -4.51 13.21
CA TYR A 53 -17.15 -4.38 14.34
C TYR A 53 -16.53 -4.80 15.65
N GLU A 54 -15.88 -5.96 15.66
CA GLU A 54 -15.19 -6.47 16.85
C GLU A 54 -14.13 -5.48 17.33
N SER A 55 -13.37 -4.90 16.41
CA SER A 55 -12.44 -3.82 16.72
C SER A 55 -13.14 -2.61 17.33
N SER A 56 -14.24 -2.16 16.71
CA SER A 56 -14.94 -0.95 17.15
C SER A 56 -15.63 -1.09 18.51
N ALA A 57 -15.90 -2.32 18.94
CA ALA A 57 -16.51 -2.61 20.24
C ALA A 57 -15.50 -2.60 21.41
N GLN A 58 -14.20 -2.49 21.13
CA GLN A 58 -13.13 -2.64 22.12
C GLN A 58 -12.19 -1.43 22.08
N ASN A 59 -11.58 -1.12 23.21
CA ASN A 59 -10.54 -0.09 23.33
C ASN A 59 -9.31 -0.66 24.05
N ILE A 60 -8.15 -0.23 23.62
CA ILE A 60 -6.86 -0.65 24.20
C ILE A 60 -6.23 0.54 24.91
N SER A 61 -6.02 0.40 26.22
CA SER A 61 -5.25 1.33 27.04
C SER A 61 -4.23 0.50 27.84
N ARG A 62 -3.18 0.05 27.16
CA ARG A 62 -2.22 -0.91 27.72
C ARG A 62 -0.81 -0.64 27.19
N SER A 63 0.19 -0.97 27.99
CA SER A 63 1.59 -0.91 27.58
C SER A 63 2.04 -2.19 26.90
N TYR A 64 2.84 -2.02 25.85
CA TYR A 64 3.50 -3.11 25.14
C TYR A 64 5.00 -2.82 25.01
N THR A 65 5.78 -3.90 24.93
CA THR A 65 7.23 -3.85 24.69
C THR A 65 7.58 -4.84 23.59
N GLY A 66 8.45 -4.42 22.68
CA GLY A 66 8.93 -5.21 21.54
C GLY A 66 8.89 -4.44 20.24
N ALA A 67 9.15 -5.13 19.14
CA ALA A 67 9.06 -4.52 17.81
C ALA A 67 7.61 -4.13 17.46
N PRO A 68 7.36 -3.02 16.78
CA PRO A 68 6.00 -2.65 16.37
C PRO A 68 5.25 -3.75 15.63
N THR A 69 5.94 -4.51 14.78
CA THR A 69 5.37 -5.65 14.05
C THR A 69 4.91 -6.79 14.97
N ASP A 70 5.67 -7.07 16.04
CA ASP A 70 5.31 -8.07 17.05
C ASP A 70 4.12 -7.61 17.89
N ILE A 71 4.11 -6.32 18.23
CA ILE A 71 2.99 -5.73 19.00
C ILE A 71 1.72 -5.79 18.18
N ILE A 72 1.75 -5.46 16.87
CA ILE A 72 0.61 -5.60 15.97
C ILE A 72 0.08 -7.03 15.99
N SER A 73 0.95 -8.03 15.81
CA SER A 73 0.54 -9.44 15.81
C SER A 73 -0.03 -9.90 17.17
N LYS A 74 0.42 -9.32 18.28
CA LYS A 74 -0.18 -9.58 19.62
C LYS A 74 -1.57 -8.98 19.71
N ILE A 75 -1.75 -7.72 19.28
CA ILE A 75 -3.04 -7.03 19.33
C ILE A 75 -4.08 -7.75 18.49
N THR A 76 -3.75 -8.11 17.24
CA THR A 76 -4.69 -8.81 16.34
C THR A 76 -5.11 -10.16 16.89
N ARG A 77 -4.17 -10.90 17.51
CA ARG A 77 -4.47 -12.18 18.14
C ARG A 77 -5.29 -12.04 19.42
N GLU A 78 -4.93 -11.10 20.32
CA GLU A 78 -5.58 -10.92 21.62
C GLU A 78 -7.00 -10.36 21.51
N TYR A 79 -7.24 -9.42 20.58
CA TYR A 79 -8.49 -8.67 20.51
C TYR A 79 -9.40 -9.05 19.34
N LEU A 80 -8.85 -9.58 18.25
CA LEU A 80 -9.62 -9.92 17.04
C LEU A 80 -9.59 -11.41 16.74
N ASN A 81 -8.79 -12.19 17.47
CA ASN A 81 -8.55 -13.61 17.21
C ASN A 81 -8.13 -13.89 15.74
N ILE A 82 -7.44 -12.93 15.13
CA ILE A 82 -6.97 -13.00 13.75
C ILE A 82 -5.45 -13.08 13.75
N GLU A 83 -4.92 -13.99 12.93
CA GLU A 83 -3.48 -14.09 12.71
C GLU A 83 -3.02 -13.03 11.71
N THR A 84 -1.85 -12.43 12.00
CA THR A 84 -1.22 -11.49 11.08
C THR A 84 -0.11 -12.19 10.30
N LEU A 85 -0.26 -12.25 8.98
CA LEU A 85 0.78 -12.74 8.08
C LEU A 85 1.84 -11.64 7.90
N ARG A 86 3.07 -11.95 8.27
CA ARG A 86 4.21 -11.04 8.15
C ARG A 86 5.15 -11.50 7.04
N SER A 87 5.70 -10.56 6.29
CA SER A 87 6.58 -10.86 5.17
C SER A 87 8.07 -10.81 5.49
N SER A 88 8.48 -10.05 6.51
CA SER A 88 9.89 -9.98 6.93
C SER A 88 10.02 -9.58 8.41
N ASP A 89 11.12 -9.99 9.03
CA ASP A 89 11.43 -9.71 10.43
C ASP A 89 12.44 -8.55 10.60
N ASP A 90 12.71 -7.80 9.56
CA ASP A 90 13.74 -6.74 9.51
C ASP A 90 13.43 -5.48 10.34
N ASN A 91 12.42 -5.53 11.19
CA ASN A 91 12.14 -4.40 12.07
C ASN A 91 13.08 -4.39 13.27
N ILE A 92 14.03 -3.48 13.25
CA ILE A 92 15.11 -3.38 14.25
C ILE A 92 14.78 -2.48 15.45
N ASN A 93 13.59 -1.90 15.52
CA ASN A 93 13.23 -0.92 16.53
C ASN A 93 12.30 -1.50 17.60
N ASP A 94 12.88 -2.11 18.62
CA ASP A 94 12.14 -2.40 19.85
C ASP A 94 11.69 -1.10 20.52
N MET A 95 10.45 -1.07 20.95
CA MET A 95 9.87 0.07 21.63
C MET A 95 9.12 -0.36 22.88
N LYS A 96 9.02 0.54 23.83
CA LYS A 96 8.04 0.48 24.90
C LYS A 96 6.98 1.54 24.65
N VAL A 97 5.75 1.11 24.48
CA VAL A 97 4.66 1.99 24.06
C VAL A 97 3.43 1.75 24.92
N VAL A 98 2.71 2.85 25.22
CA VAL A 98 1.36 2.78 25.81
C VAL A 98 0.40 3.15 24.69
N ILE A 99 -0.53 2.24 24.37
CA ILE A 99 -1.58 2.52 23.38
C ILE A 99 -2.56 3.52 24.02
N PRO A 100 -2.80 4.68 23.35
CA PRO A 100 -3.56 5.77 23.94
C PRO A 100 -5.08 5.64 23.72
N ASN A 101 -5.68 4.59 24.27
CA ASN A 101 -7.13 4.33 24.20
C ASN A 101 -7.65 4.29 22.75
N LEU A 102 -7.03 3.46 21.92
CA LEU A 102 -7.40 3.26 20.51
C LEU A 102 -8.15 1.93 20.33
N HIS A 103 -8.98 1.87 19.30
CA HIS A 103 -9.54 0.61 18.84
C HIS A 103 -8.44 -0.33 18.27
N PRO A 104 -8.56 -1.65 18.36
CA PRO A 104 -7.53 -2.60 17.93
C PRO A 104 -6.95 -2.34 16.54
N ILE A 105 -7.78 -2.17 15.52
CA ILE A 105 -7.30 -1.89 14.16
C ILE A 105 -6.62 -0.51 14.09
N GLU A 106 -7.16 0.50 14.76
CA GLU A 106 -6.54 1.83 14.83
C GLU A 106 -5.19 1.78 15.53
N ALA A 107 -5.08 1.02 16.62
CA ALA A 107 -3.82 0.79 17.32
C ALA A 107 -2.78 0.12 16.40
N CYS A 108 -3.20 -0.87 15.61
CA CYS A 108 -2.34 -1.50 14.60
C CYS A 108 -1.88 -0.51 13.53
N MET A 109 -2.79 0.32 13.01
CA MET A 109 -2.47 1.36 12.02
C MET A 109 -1.53 2.42 12.60
N TRP A 110 -1.73 2.80 13.86
CA TRP A 110 -0.86 3.72 14.57
C TRP A 110 0.54 3.16 14.79
N LEU A 111 0.67 1.87 15.18
CA LEU A 111 1.95 1.17 15.31
C LEU A 111 2.63 0.96 13.97
N LYS A 112 1.88 0.59 12.93
CA LYS A 112 2.42 0.40 11.58
C LYS A 112 3.15 1.65 11.07
N ASN A 113 2.66 2.85 11.40
CA ASN A 113 3.33 4.09 11.00
C ASN A 113 4.68 4.30 11.70
N ARG A 114 4.96 3.54 12.76
CA ARG A 114 6.23 3.53 13.49
C ARG A 114 7.14 2.38 13.09
N ALA A 115 6.59 1.39 12.42
CA ALA A 115 7.36 0.28 11.85
C ALA A 115 8.10 0.75 10.60
N ASN A 116 9.39 0.50 10.55
CA ASN A 116 10.23 0.68 9.37
C ASN A 116 11.37 -0.34 9.39
N SER A 117 11.84 -0.70 8.19
CA SER A 117 12.98 -1.59 8.05
C SER A 117 14.30 -0.89 8.39
N SER A 118 15.40 -1.64 8.41
CA SER A 118 16.76 -1.13 8.63
C SER A 118 17.15 0.03 7.71
N ILE A 119 16.66 0.03 6.48
CA ILE A 119 16.89 1.05 5.48
C ILE A 119 15.78 2.10 5.38
N GLY A 120 14.79 2.05 6.26
CA GLY A 120 13.69 3.01 6.31
C GLY A 120 12.51 2.68 5.41
N LEU A 121 12.30 1.41 5.02
CA LEU A 121 11.13 1.04 4.23
C LEU A 121 9.86 1.06 5.06
N PRO A 122 8.76 1.61 4.54
CA PRO A 122 7.49 1.62 5.24
C PRO A 122 6.83 0.25 5.22
N TYR A 123 6.04 -0.04 6.27
CA TYR A 123 5.15 -1.18 6.33
C TYR A 123 3.73 -0.80 5.91
N TYR A 124 3.03 -1.76 5.33
CA TYR A 124 1.61 -1.68 4.98
C TYR A 124 0.85 -2.76 5.74
N PHE A 125 -0.32 -2.38 6.26
CA PHE A 125 -1.21 -3.26 7.02
C PHE A 125 -2.58 -3.21 6.36
N TYR A 126 -3.08 -4.38 5.92
CA TYR A 126 -4.29 -4.47 5.13
C TYR A 126 -4.92 -5.87 5.22
N SER A 127 -6.18 -5.98 4.82
CA SER A 127 -6.90 -7.23 4.62
C SER A 127 -7.05 -7.54 3.13
N SER A 128 -7.36 -8.78 2.83
CA SER A 128 -7.60 -9.28 1.48
C SER A 128 -8.94 -10.00 1.42
N LEU A 129 -9.64 -9.90 0.29
CA LEU A 129 -10.90 -10.61 0.11
C LEU A 129 -10.76 -12.14 0.21
N ALA A 130 -9.64 -12.66 -0.27
CA ALA A 130 -9.40 -14.11 -0.34
C ALA A 130 -8.85 -14.72 0.96
N LEU A 131 -8.37 -13.90 1.89
CA LEU A 131 -7.74 -14.35 3.14
C LEU A 131 -8.54 -13.88 4.35
N ASP A 132 -8.60 -14.71 5.38
CA ASP A 132 -9.17 -14.34 6.68
C ASP A 132 -8.13 -13.68 7.59
N ASN A 133 -6.87 -13.70 7.18
CA ASN A 133 -5.75 -13.12 7.92
C ASN A 133 -5.54 -11.66 7.56
N LEU A 134 -5.02 -10.89 8.50
CA LEU A 134 -4.48 -9.57 8.24
C LEU A 134 -3.04 -9.68 7.73
N ILE A 135 -2.65 -8.79 6.85
CA ILE A 135 -1.33 -8.82 6.21
C ILE A 135 -0.53 -7.60 6.65
N LEU A 136 0.70 -7.84 7.10
CA LEU A 136 1.68 -6.80 7.44
C LEU A 136 2.93 -7.01 6.58
N LYS A 137 3.17 -6.12 5.63
CA LYS A 137 4.21 -6.28 4.61
C LYS A 137 5.00 -5.00 4.42
N ASP A 138 6.31 -5.11 4.29
CA ASP A 138 7.16 -3.97 3.98
C ASP A 138 7.20 -3.69 2.47
N LEU A 139 7.51 -2.44 2.11
CA LEU A 139 7.58 -2.02 0.71
C LEU A 139 8.65 -2.78 -0.08
N GLY A 140 9.78 -3.12 0.53
CA GLY A 140 10.85 -3.85 -0.14
C GLY A 140 10.42 -5.23 -0.61
N THR A 141 9.71 -5.95 0.25
CA THR A 141 9.13 -7.26 -0.11
C THR A 141 8.09 -7.11 -1.21
N MET A 142 7.27 -6.05 -1.19
CA MET A 142 6.30 -5.79 -2.26
C MET A 142 6.97 -5.53 -3.61
N LEU A 143 8.06 -4.76 -3.62
CA LEU A 143 8.78 -4.40 -4.84
C LEU A 143 9.58 -5.55 -5.45
N THR A 144 10.00 -6.51 -4.64
CA THR A 144 10.78 -7.67 -5.10
C THR A 144 9.91 -8.86 -5.53
N GLN A 145 8.59 -8.76 -5.37
CA GLN A 145 7.68 -9.81 -5.81
C GLN A 145 7.70 -9.97 -7.33
N THR A 146 7.65 -11.20 -7.77
CA THR A 146 7.36 -11.51 -9.17
C THR A 146 5.91 -11.10 -9.47
N PRO A 147 5.65 -10.37 -10.57
CA PRO A 147 4.29 -10.08 -10.99
C PRO A 147 3.47 -11.36 -11.13
N ILE A 148 2.29 -11.38 -10.53
CA ILE A 148 1.39 -12.54 -10.54
C ILE A 148 0.93 -12.93 -11.96
N ASN A 149 0.96 -11.99 -12.88
CA ASN A 149 0.56 -12.15 -14.28
C ASN A 149 1.74 -11.98 -15.24
N LEU A 150 2.94 -12.42 -14.86
CA LEU A 150 4.17 -12.25 -15.64
C LEU A 150 4.04 -12.82 -17.05
N ASP A 151 3.49 -14.04 -17.17
CA ASP A 151 3.34 -14.74 -18.44
C ASP A 151 2.19 -14.18 -19.29
N ARG A 152 1.25 -13.48 -18.67
CA ARG A 152 0.04 -12.94 -19.30
C ARG A 152 -0.26 -11.55 -18.78
N PRO A 153 0.52 -10.53 -19.19
CA PRO A 153 0.36 -9.17 -18.72
C PRO A 153 -1.00 -8.59 -19.13
N TYR A 154 -1.54 -7.70 -18.30
CA TYR A 154 -2.71 -6.91 -18.68
C TYR A 154 -2.32 -5.91 -19.77
N ILE A 155 -3.08 -5.89 -20.87
CA ILE A 155 -2.77 -5.09 -22.05
C ILE A 155 -3.85 -4.02 -22.26
N TYR A 156 -3.41 -2.79 -22.39
CA TYR A 156 -4.26 -1.67 -22.83
C TYR A 156 -3.92 -1.29 -24.27
N ALA A 157 -4.91 -1.42 -25.16
CA ALA A 157 -4.78 -1.15 -26.60
C ALA A 157 -6.00 -0.39 -27.11
N PRO A 158 -6.00 0.95 -27.08
CA PRO A 158 -7.21 1.75 -27.34
C PRO A 158 -7.73 1.69 -28.79
N SER A 159 -6.91 1.35 -29.77
CA SER A 159 -7.25 1.45 -31.19
C SER A 159 -6.85 0.25 -32.05
N ILE A 160 -6.35 -0.81 -31.45
CA ILE A 160 -5.99 -2.00 -32.21
C ILE A 160 -7.26 -2.84 -32.37
N GLN A 161 -7.73 -3.00 -33.62
CA GLN A 161 -8.66 -4.05 -34.00
C GLN A 161 -7.92 -5.40 -33.91
N MET A 162 -7.50 -5.77 -32.72
CA MET A 162 -7.13 -7.15 -32.48
C MET A 162 -8.42 -7.96 -32.63
N THR A 163 -8.44 -8.90 -33.55
CA THR A 163 -9.33 -10.05 -33.44
C THR A 163 -8.80 -10.87 -32.26
N PRO A 164 -9.25 -10.65 -31.05
CA PRO A 164 -8.62 -11.31 -29.93
C PRO A 164 -9.17 -12.73 -29.92
N GLU A 165 -8.26 -13.69 -29.91
CA GLU A 165 -8.57 -14.99 -29.40
C GLU A 165 -9.26 -14.84 -28.03
N ALA A 166 -10.22 -15.71 -27.72
CA ALA A 166 -11.03 -15.57 -26.51
C ALA A 166 -10.19 -15.38 -25.24
N ILE A 167 -9.00 -15.95 -25.17
CA ILE A 167 -8.01 -15.85 -24.10
C ILE A 167 -7.48 -14.41 -23.95
N GLN A 168 -7.19 -13.69 -25.03
CA GLN A 168 -6.67 -12.32 -24.96
C GLN A 168 -7.70 -11.33 -24.41
N ARG A 169 -8.99 -11.62 -24.55
CA ARG A 169 -10.05 -10.77 -23.98
C ARG A 169 -10.04 -10.71 -22.45
N PHE A 170 -9.53 -11.75 -21.79
CA PHE A 170 -9.46 -11.78 -20.31
C PHE A 170 -8.36 -10.87 -19.76
N TYR A 171 -7.27 -10.70 -20.51
CA TYR A 171 -6.14 -9.85 -20.12
C TYR A 171 -6.20 -8.44 -20.70
N SER A 172 -7.30 -8.13 -21.40
CA SER A 172 -7.54 -6.79 -21.94
C SER A 172 -8.06 -5.84 -20.86
N ILE A 173 -7.40 -4.71 -20.70
CA ILE A 173 -7.86 -3.62 -19.86
C ILE A 173 -9.04 -2.96 -20.56
N GLN A 174 -10.19 -2.93 -19.88
CA GLN A 174 -11.42 -2.35 -20.43
C GLN A 174 -11.43 -0.83 -20.32
N THR A 175 -11.01 -0.31 -19.18
CA THR A 175 -10.89 1.13 -18.93
C THR A 175 -9.61 1.42 -18.18
N PHE A 176 -9.07 2.59 -18.44
CA PHE A 176 -7.88 3.10 -17.78
C PHE A 176 -8.08 4.58 -17.45
N ALA A 177 -7.69 4.96 -16.25
CA ALA A 177 -7.71 6.35 -15.80
C ALA A 177 -6.55 6.63 -14.83
N TYR A 178 -6.11 7.88 -14.79
CA TYR A 178 -5.27 8.35 -13.68
C TYR A 178 -6.17 8.78 -12.53
N GLU A 179 -6.03 8.13 -11.37
CA GLU A 179 -6.80 8.47 -10.17
C GLU A 179 -6.19 9.67 -9.44
N LYS A 180 -4.88 9.71 -9.38
CA LYS A 180 -4.15 10.75 -8.71
C LYS A 180 -2.84 11.03 -9.44
N SER A 181 -2.51 12.30 -9.56
CA SER A 181 -1.21 12.75 -10.02
C SER A 181 -0.76 13.89 -9.11
N ASP A 182 0.14 13.60 -8.17
CA ASP A 182 0.68 14.61 -7.29
C ASP A 182 1.63 15.53 -8.04
N ASN A 183 1.53 16.81 -7.76
CA ASN A 183 2.40 17.82 -8.35
C ASN A 183 3.80 17.74 -7.73
N LEU A 184 4.82 17.64 -8.57
CA LEU A 184 6.23 17.65 -8.12
C LEU A 184 6.56 18.88 -7.25
N LEU A 185 5.95 20.03 -7.52
CA LEU A 185 6.13 21.24 -6.71
C LEU A 185 5.63 21.06 -5.27
N GLU A 186 4.55 20.32 -5.08
CA GLU A 186 4.05 19.99 -3.74
C GLU A 186 5.01 19.06 -3.02
N LEU A 187 5.53 18.04 -3.67
CA LEU A 187 6.52 17.14 -3.09
C LEU A 187 7.79 17.89 -2.67
N ILE A 188 8.25 18.84 -3.50
CA ILE A 188 9.38 19.70 -3.15
C ILE A 188 9.05 20.57 -1.92
N ARG A 189 7.91 21.27 -1.94
CA ARG A 189 7.48 22.15 -0.84
C ARG A 189 7.26 21.40 0.48
N ASN A 190 6.82 20.17 0.39
CA ASN A 190 6.62 19.29 1.55
C ASN A 190 7.94 18.69 2.08
N GLY A 191 9.08 18.94 1.41
CA GLY A 191 10.38 18.42 1.82
C GLY A 191 10.59 16.95 1.52
N VAL A 192 9.78 16.38 0.62
CA VAL A 192 9.85 14.96 0.25
C VAL A 192 11.04 14.66 -0.65
N VAL A 193 11.50 15.65 -1.40
CA VAL A 193 12.65 15.54 -2.31
C VAL A 193 13.96 15.89 -1.60
N GLY A 194 13.97 17.00 -0.86
CA GLY A 194 15.10 17.44 -0.05
C GLY A 194 14.65 18.34 1.09
N ALA A 195 15.17 18.12 2.29
CA ALA A 195 14.80 18.86 3.49
C ALA A 195 15.93 18.89 4.53
N GLU A 196 15.90 19.86 5.43
CA GLU A 196 16.72 19.92 6.62
C GLU A 196 15.86 19.73 7.87
N TYR A 197 16.28 18.84 8.75
CA TYR A 197 15.65 18.59 10.04
C TYR A 197 16.57 19.03 11.15
N GLN A 198 16.06 19.86 12.05
CA GLN A 198 16.79 20.37 13.20
C GLN A 198 16.21 19.79 14.48
N PHE A 199 16.98 19.04 15.22
CA PHE A 199 16.58 18.43 16.49
C PHE A 199 17.15 19.25 17.64
N LEU A 200 16.27 19.84 18.44
CA LEU A 200 16.63 20.53 19.66
C LEU A 200 16.53 19.56 20.83
N ASP A 201 17.64 19.25 21.45
CA ASP A 201 17.67 18.54 22.72
C ASP A 201 17.55 19.56 23.86
N THR A 202 16.40 19.53 24.55
CA THR A 202 16.12 20.49 25.63
C THR A 202 16.92 20.23 26.89
N LEU A 203 17.52 19.05 27.04
CA LEU A 203 18.32 18.71 28.24
C LEU A 203 19.76 19.17 28.09
N THR A 204 20.35 18.93 26.93
CA THR A 204 21.72 19.34 26.65
C THR A 204 21.82 20.71 26.00
N ALA A 205 20.66 21.31 25.66
CA ALA A 205 20.57 22.54 24.87
C ALA A 205 21.40 22.50 23.56
N THR A 206 21.53 21.29 22.98
CA THR A 206 22.25 21.11 21.72
C THR A 206 21.29 20.97 20.55
N THR A 207 21.67 21.46 19.39
CA THR A 207 20.92 21.29 18.15
C THR A 207 21.69 20.36 17.21
N LYS A 208 21.05 19.32 16.75
CA LYS A 208 21.57 18.43 15.70
C LYS A 208 20.80 18.66 14.41
N LYS A 209 21.53 18.75 13.30
CA LYS A 209 20.97 18.89 11.96
C LYS A 209 21.11 17.59 11.19
N VAL A 210 20.07 17.23 10.48
CA VAL A 210 20.02 16.07 9.58
C VAL A 210 19.51 16.55 8.23
N GLU A 211 20.32 16.41 7.21
CA GLU A 211 19.89 16.62 5.83
C GLU A 211 19.26 15.34 5.30
N PHE A 212 18.16 15.51 4.61
CA PHE A 212 17.47 14.45 3.88
C PHE A 212 17.53 14.76 2.39
N LYS A 213 18.01 13.80 1.61
CA LYS A 213 18.04 13.82 0.15
C LYS A 213 17.46 12.52 -0.35
N VAL A 214 16.35 12.59 -1.05
CA VAL A 214 15.62 11.38 -1.48
C VAL A 214 16.47 10.45 -2.34
N ASP A 215 17.35 10.99 -3.19
CA ASP A 215 18.24 10.18 -4.02
C ASP A 215 19.20 9.35 -3.17
N ASP A 216 19.91 10.01 -2.25
CA ASP A 216 20.97 9.39 -1.46
C ASP A 216 20.41 8.51 -0.33
N ASP A 217 19.30 8.92 0.27
CA ASP A 217 18.76 8.31 1.50
C ASP A 217 17.69 7.26 1.24
N ALA A 218 17.01 7.32 0.08
CA ALA A 218 15.93 6.41 -0.27
C ALA A 218 16.23 5.59 -1.54
N PHE A 219 16.47 6.23 -2.67
CA PHE A 219 16.56 5.50 -3.94
C PHE A 219 17.86 4.72 -4.12
N ILE A 220 19.00 5.28 -3.73
CA ILE A 220 20.29 4.56 -3.81
C ILE A 220 20.32 3.34 -2.90
N PRO A 221 19.90 3.39 -1.62
CA PRO A 221 19.82 2.21 -0.78
C PRO A 221 18.88 1.14 -1.34
N LEU A 222 17.70 1.52 -1.85
CA LEU A 222 16.78 0.58 -2.51
C LEU A 222 17.41 -0.11 -3.71
N ALA A 223 18.14 0.64 -4.53
CA ALA A 223 18.82 0.08 -5.70
C ALA A 223 19.93 -0.89 -5.32
N LYS A 224 20.72 -0.56 -4.29
CA LYS A 224 21.81 -1.43 -3.81
C LYS A 224 21.30 -2.73 -3.23
N ASP A 225 20.20 -2.70 -2.51
CA ASP A 225 19.58 -3.90 -1.94
C ASP A 225 18.76 -4.70 -2.96
N ASN A 226 18.83 -4.33 -4.23
CA ASN A 226 18.05 -4.93 -5.32
C ASN A 226 16.53 -4.95 -5.06
N LYS A 227 16.06 -4.05 -4.21
CA LYS A 227 14.64 -3.93 -3.82
C LYS A 227 13.83 -3.02 -4.74
N LEU A 228 14.43 -2.49 -5.80
CA LEU A 228 13.72 -1.75 -6.85
C LEU A 228 13.05 -2.66 -7.89
N GLY A 229 12.97 -3.95 -7.65
CA GLY A 229 12.39 -4.89 -8.61
C GLY A 229 13.08 -4.86 -9.98
N GLY A 230 13.26 -5.99 -10.58
CA GLY A 230 14.21 -6.18 -11.70
C GLY A 230 13.90 -5.52 -13.00
N SER A 231 13.15 -4.48 -13.14
CA SER A 231 13.17 -3.86 -14.46
C SER A 231 12.66 -2.45 -14.62
N ASN A 232 11.68 -1.95 -13.95
CA ASN A 232 11.13 -0.68 -14.43
C ASN A 232 10.44 0.19 -13.37
N THR A 233 10.62 -0.09 -12.12
CA THR A 233 10.10 0.76 -11.05
C THR A 233 10.98 1.99 -10.91
N ARG A 234 10.77 2.97 -11.76
CA ARG A 234 11.40 4.27 -11.60
C ARG A 234 10.53 5.11 -10.69
N TYR A 235 10.95 5.20 -9.42
CA TYR A 235 10.34 6.17 -8.53
C TYR A 235 10.59 7.58 -9.08
N GLY A 236 9.70 8.06 -9.70
CA GLY A 236 8.98 9.22 -9.72
C GLY A 236 9.43 10.54 -10.24
N TYR A 237 10.66 10.93 -10.27
CA TYR A 237 11.07 12.17 -10.93
C TYR A 237 12.37 11.98 -11.69
N ALA A 238 12.62 12.84 -12.68
CA ALA A 238 13.85 12.76 -13.43
C ALA A 238 15.03 13.13 -12.49
N PRO A 239 15.87 12.17 -12.07
CA PRO A 239 16.92 12.43 -11.09
C PRO A 239 17.99 13.40 -11.63
N ASP A 240 18.07 13.53 -12.95
CA ASP A 240 19.04 14.42 -13.62
C ASP A 240 18.52 15.85 -13.82
N TYR A 241 17.25 16.11 -13.42
CA TYR A 241 16.70 17.45 -13.56
C TYR A 241 17.39 18.42 -12.57
N GLN A 242 17.98 19.46 -13.12
CA GLN A 242 18.70 20.46 -12.36
C GLN A 242 18.03 21.83 -12.45
N VAL A 243 18.01 22.53 -11.34
CA VAL A 243 17.63 23.94 -11.26
C VAL A 243 18.86 24.73 -10.85
N LYS A 244 19.26 25.70 -11.68
CA LYS A 244 20.49 26.50 -11.44
C LYS A 244 21.74 25.64 -11.18
N GLY A 245 21.88 24.52 -11.90
CA GLY A 245 23.05 23.63 -11.78
C GLY A 245 23.09 22.71 -10.57
N LYS A 246 22.01 22.67 -9.77
CA LYS A 246 21.87 21.73 -8.63
C LYS A 246 20.70 20.79 -8.85
N LYS A 247 20.83 19.54 -8.40
CA LYS A 247 19.73 18.57 -8.37
C LYS A 247 18.62 19.05 -7.43
N LEU A 248 17.40 18.66 -7.68
CA LEU A 248 16.27 19.02 -6.82
C LEU A 248 16.45 18.51 -5.37
N SER A 249 17.04 17.34 -5.19
CA SER A 249 17.30 16.75 -3.87
C SER A 249 18.40 17.47 -3.08
N GLU A 250 19.22 18.32 -3.73
CA GLU A 250 20.25 19.13 -3.07
C GLU A 250 19.72 20.43 -2.46
N TYR A 251 18.45 20.74 -2.70
CA TYR A 251 17.80 21.91 -2.12
C TYR A 251 17.11 21.55 -0.80
N ASN A 252 17.46 22.25 0.27
CA ASN A 252 16.72 22.20 1.53
C ASN A 252 15.41 22.98 1.40
N SER A 253 14.45 22.40 0.65
CA SER A 253 13.20 23.07 0.32
C SER A 253 12.29 23.28 1.53
N LYS A 254 12.54 22.53 2.60
CA LYS A 254 11.83 22.63 3.88
C LYS A 254 12.79 22.48 5.04
N VAL A 255 12.65 23.33 6.03
CA VAL A 255 13.35 23.22 7.32
C VAL A 255 12.31 22.88 8.39
N VAL A 256 12.52 21.78 9.08
CA VAL A 256 11.63 21.31 10.15
C VAL A 256 12.41 21.29 11.45
N SER A 257 11.98 22.07 12.43
CA SER A 257 12.55 22.05 13.78
C SER A 257 11.68 21.22 14.71
N GLN A 258 12.29 20.25 15.38
CA GLN A 258 11.61 19.36 16.33
C GLN A 258 12.36 19.29 17.64
N VAL A 259 11.62 19.17 18.72
CA VAL A 259 12.21 18.87 20.03
C VAL A 259 12.47 17.36 20.08
N ALA A 260 13.74 16.99 20.20
CA ALA A 260 14.12 15.60 20.42
C ALA A 260 13.99 15.29 21.91
N SER A 261 13.12 14.36 22.25
CA SER A 261 13.12 13.77 23.57
C SER A 261 14.25 12.76 23.62
N THR A 262 15.44 13.18 24.01
CA THR A 262 16.46 12.20 24.42
C THR A 262 15.93 11.50 25.66
N GLY A 263 16.02 10.19 25.71
CA GLY A 263 15.49 9.36 26.82
C GLY A 263 16.02 9.66 28.23
N ALA A 264 16.19 10.92 28.52
CA ALA A 264 16.72 11.50 29.74
C ALA A 264 15.89 11.22 31.01
N TYR A 265 14.68 10.76 30.83
CA TYR A 265 13.87 10.26 31.95
C TYR A 265 14.16 8.80 32.29
N LEU A 266 15.01 8.12 31.54
CA LEU A 266 15.32 6.72 31.71
C LEU A 266 16.84 6.57 31.82
N GLN A 267 17.33 6.25 33.00
CA GLN A 267 18.75 5.97 33.25
C GLN A 267 19.27 4.77 32.44
N ASP A 268 18.36 3.95 31.93
CA ASP A 268 18.67 2.80 31.06
C ASP A 268 18.07 3.02 29.65
N THR A 269 18.84 3.69 28.81
CA THR A 269 18.48 3.97 27.41
C THR A 269 18.63 2.75 26.50
N THR A 270 19.20 1.65 27.00
CA THR A 270 19.43 0.43 26.19
C THR A 270 18.17 -0.38 25.97
N ASN A 271 17.21 -0.31 26.92
CA ASN A 271 16.03 -1.17 26.93
C ASN A 271 14.71 -0.43 26.69
N TYR A 272 14.69 0.91 26.67
CA TYR A 272 13.46 1.67 26.57
C TYR A 272 13.59 2.80 25.55
N LYS A 273 13.03 2.57 24.36
CA LYS A 273 12.75 3.65 23.43
C LYS A 273 11.36 4.21 23.72
N SER A 274 11.25 5.53 23.85
CA SER A 274 9.96 6.19 24.01
C SER A 274 9.12 5.97 22.73
N TYR A 275 7.80 5.97 22.83
CA TYR A 275 6.96 5.82 21.65
C TYR A 275 7.14 6.99 20.66
N ASN A 276 7.68 8.10 21.07
CA ASN A 276 8.09 9.20 20.21
C ASN A 276 9.34 8.88 19.37
N ASP A 277 10.03 7.80 19.69
CA ASP A 277 11.05 7.08 18.89
C ASP A 277 12.15 7.89 18.25
N GLU A 278 12.24 9.15 18.56
CA GLU A 278 13.20 10.05 17.94
C GLU A 278 14.42 10.22 18.84
N VAL A 279 14.85 9.10 19.41
CA VAL A 279 16.00 9.09 20.32
C VAL A 279 17.29 9.44 19.59
N THR A 280 17.37 9.07 18.30
CA THR A 280 18.54 9.41 17.49
C THR A 280 18.13 10.07 16.16
N PRO A 281 18.99 10.94 15.61
CA PRO A 281 18.77 11.50 14.27
C PRO A 281 18.66 10.42 13.17
N ALA A 282 19.33 9.28 13.35
CA ALA A 282 19.26 8.16 12.41
C ALA A 282 17.88 7.48 12.40
N ASP A 283 17.27 7.29 13.58
CA ASP A 283 15.91 6.71 13.68
C ASP A 283 14.89 7.64 13.03
N HIS A 284 15.04 8.94 13.26
CA HIS A 284 14.17 9.95 12.63
C HIS A 284 14.35 9.95 11.11
N LYS A 285 15.58 9.85 10.61
CA LYS A 285 15.87 9.82 9.17
C LYS A 285 15.18 8.64 8.49
N ARG A 286 15.14 7.46 9.13
CA ARG A 286 14.39 6.31 8.60
C ARG A 286 12.89 6.58 8.45
N LYS A 287 12.28 7.28 9.41
CA LYS A 287 10.86 7.68 9.30
C LYS A 287 10.62 8.65 8.16
N ILE A 288 11.54 9.58 7.94
CA ILE A 288 11.47 10.52 6.82
C ILE A 288 11.53 9.76 5.49
N VAL A 289 12.48 8.83 5.36
CA VAL A 289 12.61 7.94 4.19
C VAL A 289 11.31 7.17 3.96
N ALA A 290 10.75 6.54 5.00
CA ALA A 290 9.49 5.81 4.90
C ALA A 290 8.33 6.71 4.45
N SER A 291 8.25 7.93 4.98
CA SER A 291 7.22 8.90 4.60
C SER A 291 7.38 9.35 3.15
N ALA A 292 8.62 9.62 2.72
CA ALA A 292 8.91 10.01 1.34
C ALA A 292 8.55 8.89 0.35
N LEU A 293 8.95 7.66 0.62
CA LEU A 293 8.64 6.51 -0.23
C LEU A 293 7.13 6.25 -0.35
N LYS A 294 6.37 6.41 0.74
CA LYS A 294 4.90 6.34 0.67
C LYS A 294 4.32 7.37 -0.29
N GLN A 295 4.79 8.62 -0.20
CA GLN A 295 4.32 9.69 -1.07
C GLN A 295 4.71 9.47 -2.52
N PHE A 296 5.89 8.95 -2.79
CA PHE A 296 6.31 8.61 -4.15
C PHE A 296 5.50 7.46 -4.74
N LEU A 297 5.21 6.40 -3.99
CA LEU A 297 4.40 5.28 -4.45
C LEU A 297 2.98 5.73 -4.81
N THR A 298 2.41 6.64 -4.04
CA THR A 298 1.05 7.16 -4.28
C THR A 298 1.00 8.40 -5.16
N LYS A 299 2.13 8.85 -5.69
CA LYS A 299 2.23 10.07 -6.52
C LYS A 299 1.41 9.97 -7.79
N SER A 300 1.42 8.81 -8.42
CA SER A 300 0.73 8.60 -9.69
C SER A 300 0.02 7.25 -9.67
N LEU A 301 -1.19 7.27 -9.14
CA LEU A 301 -2.04 6.08 -9.12
C LEU A 301 -2.81 5.97 -10.43
N ILE A 302 -2.86 4.77 -10.96
CA ILE A 302 -3.70 4.43 -12.11
C ILE A 302 -4.83 3.50 -11.68
N SER A 303 -5.99 3.71 -12.27
CA SER A 303 -7.13 2.83 -12.16
C SER A 303 -7.31 2.06 -13.44
N ILE A 304 -7.37 0.76 -13.36
CA ILE A 304 -7.67 -0.11 -14.48
C ILE A 304 -8.87 -1.00 -14.15
N THR A 305 -9.72 -1.22 -15.14
CA THR A 305 -10.82 -2.20 -15.04
C THR A 305 -10.47 -3.41 -15.87
N VAL A 306 -10.46 -4.57 -15.23
CA VAL A 306 -10.19 -5.87 -15.85
C VAL A 306 -11.31 -6.85 -15.53
N LYS A 307 -11.38 -7.96 -16.25
CA LYS A 307 -12.31 -9.03 -15.90
C LYS A 307 -11.89 -9.69 -14.59
N GLY A 308 -12.84 -9.90 -13.69
CA GLY A 308 -12.60 -10.35 -12.33
C GLY A 308 -12.25 -11.83 -12.16
N ARG A 309 -12.35 -12.62 -13.20
CA ARG A 309 -12.19 -14.08 -13.15
C ARG A 309 -10.92 -14.55 -12.41
N GLU A 310 -9.79 -13.94 -12.70
CA GLU A 310 -8.49 -14.31 -12.16
C GLU A 310 -8.43 -14.19 -10.62
N PHE A 311 -9.20 -13.27 -10.04
CA PHE A 311 -9.20 -13.00 -8.60
C PHE A 311 -9.99 -14.02 -7.78
N LEU A 312 -10.75 -14.89 -8.43
CA LEU A 312 -11.49 -16.00 -7.80
C LEU A 312 -10.85 -17.36 -8.03
N THR A 313 -9.93 -17.49 -8.99
CA THR A 313 -9.33 -18.78 -9.37
C THR A 313 -7.90 -18.94 -8.88
N ALA A 314 -7.25 -17.85 -8.55
CA ALA A 314 -5.86 -17.87 -8.16
C ALA A 314 -5.71 -18.15 -6.67
N ASP A 315 -4.55 -18.69 -6.32
CA ASP A 315 -4.07 -18.70 -4.96
C ASP A 315 -4.35 -17.35 -4.28
N ALA A 316 -4.53 -17.35 -2.98
CA ALA A 316 -4.83 -16.19 -2.13
C ALA A 316 -3.95 -14.93 -2.37
N ASN A 317 -3.05 -15.02 -3.32
CA ASN A 317 -2.07 -14.00 -3.70
C ASN A 317 -2.59 -12.93 -4.68
N TYR A 318 -3.76 -13.13 -5.34
CA TYR A 318 -4.28 -12.17 -6.34
C TYR A 318 -5.04 -11.00 -5.72
N THR A 319 -4.37 -10.25 -4.86
CA THR A 319 -5.04 -9.19 -4.12
C THR A 319 -4.15 -7.98 -3.89
N VAL A 320 -4.65 -7.03 -3.07
CA VAL A 320 -3.92 -5.84 -2.62
C VAL A 320 -2.54 -6.22 -2.09
N GLY A 321 -1.55 -5.42 -2.43
CA GLY A 321 -0.15 -5.62 -2.05
C GLY A 321 0.64 -6.56 -2.97
N GLN A 322 0.01 -7.12 -3.99
CA GLN A 322 0.68 -7.91 -5.03
C GLN A 322 1.12 -7.04 -6.19
N THR A 323 2.11 -7.51 -6.93
CA THR A 323 2.63 -6.84 -8.12
C THR A 323 2.00 -7.43 -9.37
N ILE A 324 1.57 -6.57 -10.28
CA ILE A 324 1.03 -6.94 -11.60
C ILE A 324 1.81 -6.25 -12.71
N ARG A 325 1.89 -6.91 -13.86
CA ARG A 325 2.48 -6.33 -15.07
C ARG A 325 1.40 -5.77 -15.97
N ILE A 326 1.58 -4.51 -16.38
CA ILE A 326 0.69 -3.80 -17.27
C ILE A 326 1.48 -3.33 -18.50
N VAL A 327 0.95 -3.60 -19.69
CA VAL A 327 1.52 -3.17 -20.97
C VAL A 327 0.57 -2.20 -21.65
N PHE A 328 1.05 -1.01 -21.90
CA PHE A 328 0.35 -0.02 -22.70
C PHE A 328 0.90 -0.05 -24.12
N LEU A 329 0.02 -0.26 -25.08
CA LEU A 329 0.37 -0.21 -26.50
C LEU A 329 -0.01 1.17 -27.05
N ASP A 330 0.90 1.77 -27.79
CA ASP A 330 0.68 3.00 -28.51
C ASP A 330 0.65 2.71 -30.02
N ASN A 331 -0.17 3.45 -30.76
CA ASN A 331 -0.19 3.38 -32.21
C ASN A 331 0.70 4.50 -32.74
N ASP A 332 1.86 4.15 -33.27
CA ASP A 332 2.60 5.09 -34.09
C ASP A 332 1.92 5.17 -35.47
N ALA A 333 1.13 6.23 -35.68
CA ALA A 333 0.44 6.48 -36.92
C ALA A 333 1.39 6.73 -38.13
N LYS A 334 2.70 6.78 -37.89
CA LYS A 334 3.75 7.02 -38.90
C LYS A 334 4.50 5.75 -39.34
N ALA A 335 4.28 4.64 -38.66
CA ALA A 335 4.96 3.38 -39.03
C ALA A 335 4.26 2.76 -40.25
N GLU A 336 4.96 2.61 -41.34
CA GLU A 336 4.50 1.87 -42.55
C GLU A 336 4.14 0.41 -42.23
N GLU A 337 4.67 -0.13 -41.16
CA GLU A 337 4.28 -1.42 -40.57
C GLU A 337 3.44 -1.14 -39.31
N GLN A 338 2.16 -1.43 -39.34
CA GLN A 338 1.20 -1.28 -38.23
C GLN A 338 1.54 -2.18 -37.03
N ARG A 339 2.75 -2.11 -36.51
CA ARG A 339 3.16 -2.87 -35.32
C ARG A 339 2.85 -2.04 -34.07
N PRO A 340 2.20 -2.63 -33.08
CA PRO A 340 1.96 -1.94 -31.82
C PRO A 340 3.30 -1.68 -31.11
N ILE A 341 3.52 -0.41 -30.74
CA ILE A 341 4.71 0.00 -29.99
C ILE A 341 4.37 0.01 -28.51
N ILE A 342 5.23 -0.56 -27.68
CA ILE A 342 5.07 -0.54 -26.23
C ILE A 342 5.44 0.86 -25.71
N ASP A 343 4.50 1.52 -25.04
CA ASP A 343 4.79 2.73 -24.26
C ASP A 343 5.61 2.34 -23.02
N THR A 344 6.92 2.48 -23.11
CA THR A 344 7.85 2.11 -22.04
C THR A 344 7.75 3.02 -20.81
N LYS A 345 7.14 4.19 -20.93
CA LYS A 345 6.94 5.11 -19.78
C LYS A 345 5.79 4.66 -18.90
N LYS A 346 4.70 4.21 -19.52
CA LYS A 346 3.50 3.75 -18.81
C LYS A 346 3.55 2.26 -18.50
N SER A 347 4.14 1.44 -19.38
CA SER A 347 4.25 -0.01 -19.15
C SER A 347 5.20 -0.34 -18.00
N GLY A 348 4.97 -1.47 -17.35
CA GLY A 348 5.83 -1.98 -16.28
C GLY A 348 5.07 -2.70 -15.18
N ASP A 349 5.76 -2.88 -14.07
CA ASP A 349 5.23 -3.59 -12.91
C ASP A 349 4.63 -2.56 -11.93
N TYR A 350 3.43 -2.87 -11.45
CA TYR A 350 2.63 -2.02 -10.58
C TYR A 350 2.21 -2.79 -9.33
N ILE A 351 2.20 -2.12 -8.19
CA ILE A 351 1.65 -2.68 -6.95
C ILE A 351 0.17 -2.36 -6.87
N ILE A 352 -0.65 -3.35 -6.59
CA ILE A 352 -2.09 -3.17 -6.36
C ILE A 352 -2.28 -2.50 -4.99
N CYS A 353 -2.74 -1.25 -4.99
CA CYS A 353 -3.05 -0.49 -3.77
C CYS A 353 -4.48 -0.73 -3.29
N GLU A 354 -5.44 -0.82 -4.24
CA GLU A 354 -6.84 -1.08 -3.95
C GLU A 354 -7.43 -2.02 -4.98
N ALA A 355 -8.38 -2.85 -4.56
CA ALA A 355 -9.14 -3.74 -5.43
C ALA A 355 -10.63 -3.63 -5.11
N LYS A 356 -11.44 -3.33 -6.13
CA LYS A 356 -12.90 -3.28 -6.03
C LYS A 356 -13.51 -4.33 -6.94
N HIS A 357 -14.14 -5.32 -6.36
CA HIS A 357 -14.85 -6.37 -7.09
C HIS A 357 -16.30 -5.97 -7.33
N VAL A 358 -16.74 -6.01 -8.58
CA VAL A 358 -18.08 -5.63 -9.00
C VAL A 358 -18.73 -6.81 -9.68
N ILE A 359 -19.65 -7.46 -8.98
CA ILE A 359 -20.37 -8.64 -9.47
C ILE A 359 -21.80 -8.22 -9.79
N LYS A 360 -22.20 -8.38 -11.06
CA LYS A 360 -23.55 -8.06 -11.55
C LYS A 360 -24.01 -9.19 -12.46
N TYR A 361 -25.08 -9.90 -12.09
CA TYR A 361 -25.68 -10.99 -12.89
C TYR A 361 -24.62 -11.88 -13.59
N GLU A 362 -24.37 -11.63 -14.87
CA GLU A 362 -23.43 -12.38 -15.72
C GLU A 362 -22.05 -11.74 -15.86
N ARG A 363 -21.82 -10.63 -15.19
CA ARG A 363 -20.57 -9.87 -15.34
C ARG A 363 -19.86 -9.72 -14.00
N TYR A 364 -18.59 -10.08 -14.01
CA TYR A 364 -17.67 -9.83 -12.91
C TYR A 364 -16.47 -9.01 -13.40
N ASP A 365 -16.37 -7.79 -12.92
CA ASP A 365 -15.26 -6.88 -13.21
C ASP A 365 -14.52 -6.58 -11.91
N THR A 366 -13.21 -6.37 -12.03
CA THR A 366 -12.37 -5.88 -10.95
C THR A 366 -11.73 -4.56 -11.35
N VAL A 367 -11.93 -3.56 -10.53
CA VAL A 367 -11.25 -2.27 -10.65
C VAL A 367 -10.06 -2.30 -9.72
N LEU A 368 -8.87 -2.13 -10.26
CA LEU A 368 -7.61 -2.10 -9.55
C LEU A 368 -7.03 -0.69 -9.56
N VAL A 369 -6.71 -0.18 -8.39
CA VAL A 369 -5.91 1.06 -8.25
C VAL A 369 -4.48 0.65 -7.97
N CYS A 370 -3.57 1.06 -8.83
CA CYS A 370 -2.21 0.59 -8.85
C CYS A 370 -1.21 1.74 -8.77
N GLY A 371 -0.15 1.55 -7.99
CA GLY A 371 0.99 2.45 -7.87
C GLY A 371 2.24 1.87 -8.53
N LYS A 372 3.08 2.76 -9.07
CA LYS A 372 4.33 2.38 -9.73
C LYS A 372 5.52 3.07 -9.09
#